data_3db5a8cc1f82466121aae5e3301a96d1
#
_entry.id   3db5a8cc1f82466121aae5e3301a96d1
#
_cell.length_a   1.000
_cell.length_b   1.000
_cell.length_c   1.000
_cell.angle_alpha   90.00
_cell.angle_beta   90.00
_cell.angle_gamma   90.00
#
_symmetry.space_group_name_H-M   'P 1'
#
loop_
_entity.id
_entity.type
_entity.pdbx_description
1 polymer ?
#
loop_
_entity_poly.entity_id
_entity_poly.type
_entity_poly.pdbx_seq_one_letter_code
_entity_poly.pdbx_strand_id
1 'polypeptide(L)'
;MSEKIRISDLGDPQLSDLQKMARDYGEGLSLNMSSSSILEDASLRTGLDDFGSMDFVGRLEMWLGEVAQDPDRLGIGNLALRNSCVRYVANRLLTQDLLRRHPEIHDIKIERPIIIVGLPRTGTTHLLNVLSADERLRSMPLWESYEPIPLSNQANSSDGVDPRYTRCAKEWEQMQMVTPHVALMHPMDPDHVHEEIELMLPDFSSYNLEWVARCPQWRDYYLSQDQTPHYEYMHTMLKVMTFLRPRNRWILKSPQHFEQIGPLMKTFPDATIVMTHRDPVSVIQSAATMMTYAARMAYRTIDPGWYIDYWTDRIEKLLTAAVRDLHLIPAGQRFDVRFDDFMSDDQKMIDRVFDFAGHSLDEHA
;
A
#
# COMPACT_ATOMS: atom_id res chain seq x y z
N MET A 1 7.31 1.58 -27.92
CA MET A 1 8.27 1.98 -26.86
C MET A 1 7.70 3.25 -26.23
N SER A 2 7.29 3.20 -24.97
CA SER A 2 6.87 4.40 -24.26
C SER A 2 8.04 5.37 -24.14
N GLU A 3 7.79 6.65 -24.38
CA GLU A 3 8.80 7.70 -24.24
C GLU A 3 9.33 7.70 -22.78
N LYS A 4 10.65 7.65 -22.63
CA LYS A 4 11.26 7.66 -21.29
C LYS A 4 11.09 9.03 -20.66
N ILE A 5 10.37 9.11 -19.55
CA ILE A 5 10.22 10.33 -18.77
C ILE A 5 11.59 10.71 -18.19
N ARG A 6 12.00 11.98 -18.42
CA ARG A 6 13.21 12.56 -17.83
C ARG A 6 12.81 13.68 -16.88
N ILE A 7 13.21 13.58 -15.63
CA ILE A 7 12.98 14.60 -14.60
C ILE A 7 14.33 15.28 -14.36
N SER A 8 14.46 16.52 -14.81
CA SER A 8 15.73 17.26 -14.74
C SER A 8 15.88 18.16 -13.50
N ASP A 9 14.80 18.28 -12.69
CA ASP A 9 14.70 19.22 -11.58
C ASP A 9 14.55 18.51 -10.20
N LEU A 10 15.07 17.31 -10.07
CA LEU A 10 14.91 16.50 -8.84
C LEU A 10 15.48 17.20 -7.60
N GLY A 11 16.65 17.80 -7.69
CA GLY A 11 17.32 18.47 -6.56
C GLY A 11 16.95 19.94 -6.38
N ASP A 12 16.33 20.55 -7.41
CA ASP A 12 15.87 21.96 -7.39
C ASP A 12 14.53 22.06 -8.13
N PRO A 13 13.43 21.66 -7.49
CA PRO A 13 12.13 21.54 -8.13
C PRO A 13 11.60 22.86 -8.71
N GLN A 14 11.32 22.88 -9.99
CA GLN A 14 10.64 23.97 -10.66
C GLN A 14 9.13 23.83 -10.46
N LEU A 15 8.62 24.45 -9.38
CA LEU A 15 7.23 24.32 -8.97
C LEU A 15 6.29 25.08 -9.91
N SER A 16 5.20 24.44 -10.31
CA SER A 16 4.08 25.11 -10.98
C SER A 16 3.38 26.09 -10.03
N ASP A 17 2.58 27.00 -10.58
CA ASP A 17 1.82 27.95 -9.75
C ASP A 17 0.84 27.23 -8.84
N LEU A 18 0.22 26.13 -9.28
CA LEU A 18 -0.66 25.31 -8.45
C LEU A 18 0.11 24.68 -7.27
N GLN A 19 1.32 24.16 -7.52
CA GLN A 19 2.17 23.57 -6.47
C GLN A 19 2.57 24.65 -5.43
N LYS A 20 2.94 25.86 -5.88
CA LYS A 20 3.24 27.00 -4.98
C LYS A 20 2.03 27.36 -4.14
N MET A 21 0.85 27.55 -4.76
CA MET A 21 -0.40 27.83 -4.05
C MET A 21 -0.74 26.76 -3.01
N ALA A 22 -0.57 25.49 -3.33
CA ALA A 22 -0.81 24.40 -2.40
C ALA A 22 0.18 24.42 -1.22
N ARG A 23 1.46 24.71 -1.45
CA ARG A 23 2.47 24.87 -0.38
C ARG A 23 2.12 26.07 0.51
N ASP A 24 1.81 27.23 -0.06
CA ASP A 24 1.44 28.43 0.67
C ASP A 24 0.17 28.22 1.52
N TYR A 25 -0.83 27.53 0.96
CA TYR A 25 -2.01 27.13 1.73
C TYR A 25 -1.65 26.28 2.94
N GLY A 26 -0.78 25.28 2.75
CA GLY A 26 -0.31 24.41 3.84
C GLY A 26 0.40 25.15 4.97
N GLU A 27 1.22 26.16 4.64
CA GLU A 27 1.94 26.96 5.64
C GLU A 27 0.99 27.83 6.52
N GLY A 28 -0.17 28.17 6.00
CA GLY A 28 -1.21 28.89 6.76
C GLY A 28 -2.03 28.03 7.72
N LEU A 29 -1.84 26.70 7.72
CA LEU A 29 -2.64 25.79 8.54
C LEU A 29 -2.03 25.56 9.92
N SER A 30 -2.89 25.58 10.94
CA SER A 30 -2.56 25.11 12.29
C SER A 30 -3.12 23.70 12.47
N LEU A 31 -2.27 22.67 12.28
CA LEU A 31 -2.67 21.27 12.33
C LEU A 31 -2.31 20.66 13.68
N ASN A 32 -3.29 20.03 14.32
CA ASN A 32 -3.04 19.20 15.49
C ASN A 32 -2.68 17.77 15.01
N MET A 33 -1.40 17.41 15.11
CA MET A 33 -0.85 16.12 14.72
C MET A 33 -0.79 15.10 15.87
N SER A 34 -1.46 15.36 17.02
CA SER A 34 -1.48 14.40 18.12
C SER A 34 -2.33 13.17 17.79
N SER A 35 -1.94 12.02 18.33
CA SER A 35 -2.71 10.77 18.24
C SER A 35 -4.15 10.96 18.76
N SER A 36 -4.31 11.67 19.88
CA SER A 36 -5.62 11.95 20.48
C SER A 36 -6.56 12.73 19.54
N SER A 37 -6.04 13.76 18.84
CA SER A 37 -6.84 14.50 17.87
C SER A 37 -7.23 13.66 16.65
N ILE A 38 -6.36 12.75 16.22
CA ILE A 38 -6.64 11.84 15.10
C ILE A 38 -7.71 10.82 15.49
N LEU A 39 -7.64 10.27 16.72
CA LEU A 39 -8.65 9.35 17.23
C LEU A 39 -10.02 10.05 17.36
N GLU A 40 -10.04 11.27 17.89
CA GLU A 40 -11.26 12.08 18.03
C GLU A 40 -11.92 12.33 16.67
N ASP A 41 -11.16 12.79 15.68
CA ASP A 41 -11.70 13.04 14.33
C ASP A 41 -12.21 11.77 13.65
N ALA A 42 -11.52 10.62 13.86
CA ALA A 42 -11.99 9.35 13.34
C ALA A 42 -13.31 8.92 14.00
N SER A 43 -13.44 9.12 15.31
CA SER A 43 -14.69 8.88 16.04
C SER A 43 -15.82 9.80 15.57
N LEU A 44 -15.55 11.08 15.37
CA LEU A 44 -16.53 12.02 14.82
C LEU A 44 -16.96 11.65 13.40
N ARG A 45 -16.02 11.19 12.56
CA ARG A 45 -16.29 10.75 11.18
C ARG A 45 -17.19 9.52 11.12
N THR A 46 -17.00 8.57 12.03
CA THR A 46 -17.68 7.27 12.00
C THR A 46 -18.88 7.19 12.93
N GLY A 47 -18.94 8.01 13.97
CA GLY A 47 -19.91 7.91 15.08
C GLY A 47 -19.61 6.71 16.01
N LEU A 48 -18.40 6.14 15.96
CA LEU A 48 -17.95 4.96 16.71
C LEU A 48 -16.81 5.34 17.66
N ASP A 49 -16.63 4.55 18.73
CA ASP A 49 -15.63 4.77 19.77
C ASP A 49 -14.89 3.49 20.21
N ASP A 50 -15.28 2.32 19.70
CA ASP A 50 -14.62 1.05 19.97
C ASP A 50 -13.52 0.78 18.94
N PHE A 51 -12.26 1.04 19.30
CA PHE A 51 -11.08 0.80 18.47
C PHE A 51 -10.55 -0.65 18.57
N GLY A 52 -11.15 -1.50 19.42
CA GLY A 52 -10.59 -2.80 19.80
C GLY A 52 -9.29 -2.65 20.59
N SER A 53 -8.25 -3.43 20.27
CA SER A 53 -6.94 -3.26 20.91
C SER A 53 -6.36 -1.88 20.61
N MET A 54 -5.84 -1.21 21.64
CA MET A 54 -5.23 0.12 21.57
C MET A 54 -3.71 0.09 21.37
N ASP A 55 -3.12 -1.05 21.13
CA ASP A 55 -1.68 -1.21 20.94
C ASP A 55 -1.13 -0.46 19.69
N PHE A 56 -1.98 -0.26 18.68
CA PHE A 56 -1.64 0.52 17.50
C PHE A 56 -1.32 2.00 17.80
N VAL A 57 -1.83 2.55 18.91
CA VAL A 57 -1.61 3.96 19.28
C VAL A 57 -0.14 4.21 19.55
N GLY A 58 0.56 3.30 20.22
CA GLY A 58 2.00 3.44 20.44
C GLY A 58 2.80 3.47 19.13
N ARG A 59 2.40 2.69 18.12
CA ARG A 59 3.02 2.71 16.77
C ARG A 59 2.70 4.00 16.03
N LEU A 60 1.47 4.47 16.09
CA LEU A 60 1.04 5.77 15.55
C LEU A 60 1.85 6.92 16.17
N GLU A 61 1.98 6.96 17.50
CA GLU A 61 2.71 7.99 18.22
C GLU A 61 4.20 8.01 17.87
N MET A 62 4.81 6.83 17.75
CA MET A 62 6.22 6.71 17.36
C MET A 62 6.43 7.27 15.94
N TRP A 63 5.60 6.88 14.98
CA TRP A 63 5.71 7.36 13.60
C TRP A 63 5.43 8.86 13.48
N LEU A 64 4.34 9.35 14.09
CA LEU A 64 4.02 10.78 14.11
C LEU A 64 5.09 11.60 14.83
N GLY A 65 5.66 11.07 15.91
CA GLY A 65 6.73 11.72 16.65
C GLY A 65 7.96 11.96 15.78
N GLU A 66 8.37 10.99 14.97
CA GLU A 66 9.49 11.17 14.03
C GLU A 66 9.12 12.16 12.91
N VAL A 67 7.94 12.03 12.32
CA VAL A 67 7.46 12.94 11.27
C VAL A 67 7.37 14.38 11.76
N ALA A 68 6.87 14.61 12.97
CA ALA A 68 6.72 15.95 13.55
C ALA A 68 8.06 16.60 13.93
N GLN A 69 9.11 15.82 14.14
CA GLN A 69 10.46 16.32 14.42
C GLN A 69 11.23 16.75 13.16
N ASP A 70 10.76 16.42 11.97
CA ASP A 70 11.39 16.84 10.72
C ASP A 70 11.06 18.32 10.43
N PRO A 71 12.01 19.28 10.69
CA PRO A 71 11.76 20.72 10.53
C PRO A 71 11.61 21.14 9.07
N ASP A 72 12.00 20.26 8.15
CA ASP A 72 11.96 20.51 6.71
C ASP A 72 10.58 20.17 6.10
N ARG A 73 9.68 19.60 6.91
CA ARG A 73 8.37 19.17 6.42
C ARG A 73 7.44 20.36 6.21
N LEU A 74 6.70 20.32 5.08
CA LEU A 74 5.71 21.34 4.70
C LEU A 74 4.35 21.07 5.36
N GLY A 75 3.61 22.14 5.65
CA GLY A 75 2.26 22.06 6.18
C GLY A 75 1.28 21.28 5.29
N ILE A 76 1.38 21.40 3.96
CA ILE A 76 0.56 20.61 3.03
C ILE A 76 0.87 19.10 3.12
N GLY A 77 2.14 18.74 3.32
CA GLY A 77 2.55 17.34 3.57
C GLY A 77 1.98 16.80 4.89
N ASN A 78 1.95 17.62 5.94
CA ASN A 78 1.34 17.27 7.23
C ASN A 78 -0.19 17.12 7.12
N LEU A 79 -0.85 17.98 6.36
CA LEU A 79 -2.29 17.87 6.09
C LEU A 79 -2.62 16.52 5.43
N ALA A 80 -1.88 16.16 4.38
CA ALA A 80 -2.07 14.89 3.68
C ALA A 80 -1.90 13.69 4.63
N LEU A 81 -0.84 13.68 5.45
CA LEU A 81 -0.61 12.62 6.43
C LEU A 81 -1.70 12.54 7.49
N ARG A 82 -2.10 13.69 8.04
CA ARG A 82 -3.16 13.74 9.04
C ARG A 82 -4.48 13.16 8.52
N ASN A 83 -4.86 13.55 7.29
CA ASN A 83 -6.07 13.01 6.65
C ASN A 83 -5.99 11.51 6.44
N SER A 84 -4.81 11.00 6.04
CA SER A 84 -4.57 9.56 5.91
C SER A 84 -4.68 8.84 7.26
N CYS A 85 -4.07 9.38 8.32
CA CYS A 85 -4.17 8.81 9.67
C CYS A 85 -5.62 8.75 10.17
N VAL A 86 -6.41 9.82 9.98
CA VAL A 86 -7.84 9.83 10.32
C VAL A 86 -8.59 8.74 9.54
N ARG A 87 -8.29 8.55 8.25
CA ARG A 87 -8.87 7.48 7.43
C ARG A 87 -8.49 6.10 7.96
N TYR A 88 -7.23 5.86 8.30
CA TYR A 88 -6.77 4.57 8.83
C TYR A 88 -7.47 4.23 10.15
N VAL A 89 -7.56 5.19 11.06
CA VAL A 89 -8.22 4.99 12.36
C VAL A 89 -9.74 4.83 12.18
N ALA A 90 -10.36 5.56 11.24
CA ALA A 90 -11.78 5.36 10.91
C ALA A 90 -12.05 3.96 10.34
N ASN A 91 -11.16 3.45 9.47
CA ASN A 91 -11.25 2.07 8.97
C ASN A 91 -11.16 1.05 10.11
N ARG A 92 -10.31 1.30 11.13
CA ARG A 92 -10.21 0.44 12.30
C ARG A 92 -11.53 0.38 13.10
N LEU A 93 -12.13 1.54 13.36
CA LEU A 93 -13.42 1.65 14.04
C LEU A 93 -14.53 0.89 13.29
N LEU A 94 -14.62 1.10 11.98
CA LEU A 94 -15.59 0.44 11.12
C LEU A 94 -15.37 -1.08 11.09
N THR A 95 -14.11 -1.51 11.07
CA THR A 95 -13.76 -2.94 11.11
C THR A 95 -14.20 -3.56 12.42
N GLN A 96 -13.89 -2.93 13.55
CA GLN A 96 -14.25 -3.43 14.86
C GLN A 96 -15.78 -3.52 15.04
N ASP A 97 -16.51 -2.48 14.62
CA ASP A 97 -17.98 -2.49 14.64
C ASP A 97 -18.57 -3.60 13.76
N LEU A 98 -18.03 -3.79 12.54
CA LEU A 98 -18.51 -4.83 11.64
C LEU A 98 -18.25 -6.23 12.20
N LEU A 99 -17.07 -6.50 12.75
CA LEU A 99 -16.73 -7.79 13.35
C LEU A 99 -17.60 -8.10 14.58
N ARG A 100 -17.95 -7.07 15.37
CA ARG A 100 -18.85 -7.23 16.52
C ARG A 100 -20.28 -7.57 16.08
N ARG A 101 -20.77 -6.97 14.99
CA ARG A 101 -22.11 -7.23 14.44
C ARG A 101 -22.20 -8.54 13.67
N HIS A 102 -21.09 -8.99 13.10
CA HIS A 102 -20.98 -10.15 12.23
C HIS A 102 -19.82 -11.06 12.65
N PRO A 103 -19.92 -11.73 13.82
CA PRO A 103 -18.84 -12.60 14.31
C PRO A 103 -18.55 -13.78 13.36
N GLU A 104 -19.51 -14.17 12.51
CA GLU A 104 -19.34 -15.19 11.48
C GLU A 104 -18.23 -14.87 10.46
N ILE A 105 -17.80 -13.61 10.38
CA ILE A 105 -16.64 -13.20 9.53
C ILE A 105 -15.38 -13.95 9.94
N HIS A 106 -15.22 -14.24 11.23
CA HIS A 106 -14.05 -14.98 11.72
C HIS A 106 -13.95 -16.41 11.15
N ASP A 107 -15.07 -17.01 10.76
CA ASP A 107 -15.15 -18.37 10.22
C ASP A 107 -14.83 -18.41 8.70
N ILE A 108 -14.78 -17.26 8.03
CA ILE A 108 -14.43 -17.17 6.61
C ILE A 108 -12.98 -17.64 6.41
N LYS A 109 -12.78 -18.52 5.43
CA LYS A 109 -11.48 -19.03 5.06
C LYS A 109 -10.92 -18.30 3.86
N ILE A 110 -9.65 -17.97 3.92
CA ILE A 110 -8.87 -17.47 2.79
C ILE A 110 -7.98 -18.63 2.34
N GLU A 111 -8.37 -19.30 1.28
CA GLU A 111 -7.74 -20.53 0.84
C GLU A 111 -6.90 -20.33 -0.43
N ARG A 112 -5.69 -20.87 -0.42
CA ARG A 112 -4.77 -20.94 -1.54
C ARG A 112 -4.59 -19.57 -2.27
N PRO A 113 -4.38 -18.45 -1.58
CA PRO A 113 -4.21 -17.17 -2.27
C PRO A 113 -3.01 -17.20 -3.20
N ILE A 114 -3.08 -16.48 -4.32
CA ILE A 114 -1.91 -16.19 -5.16
C ILE A 114 -1.31 -14.89 -4.63
N ILE A 115 -0.04 -14.93 -4.20
CA ILE A 115 0.61 -13.78 -3.59
C ILE A 115 1.87 -13.42 -4.37
N ILE A 116 1.88 -12.24 -4.97
CA ILE A 116 3.02 -11.70 -5.71
C ILE A 116 3.96 -11.04 -4.70
N VAL A 117 5.20 -11.49 -4.69
CA VAL A 117 6.25 -11.07 -3.75
C VAL A 117 7.47 -10.59 -4.54
N GLY A 118 8.10 -9.53 -4.11
CA GLY A 118 9.34 -9.05 -4.75
C GLY A 118 9.68 -7.62 -4.35
N LEU A 119 10.85 -7.16 -4.76
CA LEU A 119 11.23 -5.78 -4.55
C LEU A 119 10.22 -4.80 -5.18
N PRO A 120 10.05 -3.59 -4.66
CA PRO A 120 9.29 -2.56 -5.35
C PRO A 120 9.88 -2.31 -6.74
N ARG A 121 9.08 -1.84 -7.68
CA ARG A 121 9.54 -1.51 -9.05
C ARG A 121 10.05 -2.70 -9.87
N THR A 122 9.65 -3.92 -9.54
CA THR A 122 9.99 -5.15 -10.29
C THR A 122 8.87 -5.63 -11.23
N GLY A 123 7.91 -4.76 -11.57
CA GLY A 123 6.78 -5.11 -12.43
C GLY A 123 5.63 -5.82 -11.69
N THR A 124 5.70 -5.94 -10.36
CA THR A 124 4.68 -6.60 -9.53
C THR A 124 3.28 -6.02 -9.73
N THR A 125 3.17 -4.69 -9.87
CA THR A 125 1.89 -4.01 -10.08
C THR A 125 1.30 -4.37 -11.46
N HIS A 126 2.12 -4.41 -12.53
CA HIS A 126 1.65 -4.83 -13.84
C HIS A 126 1.17 -6.28 -13.81
N LEU A 127 1.98 -7.17 -13.22
CA LEU A 127 1.62 -8.58 -13.07
C LEU A 127 0.32 -8.76 -12.27
N LEU A 128 0.16 -8.03 -11.17
CA LEU A 128 -1.07 -8.05 -10.37
C LEU A 128 -2.29 -7.65 -11.21
N ASN A 129 -2.20 -6.53 -11.93
CA ASN A 129 -3.34 -6.00 -12.70
C ASN A 129 -3.74 -6.95 -13.84
N VAL A 130 -2.77 -7.56 -14.50
CA VAL A 130 -3.06 -8.50 -15.60
C VAL A 130 -3.67 -9.80 -15.06
N LEU A 131 -3.11 -10.38 -14.00
CA LEU A 131 -3.69 -11.59 -13.39
C LEU A 131 -5.08 -11.33 -12.77
N SER A 132 -5.31 -10.12 -12.26
CA SER A 132 -6.60 -9.71 -11.66
C SER A 132 -7.70 -9.49 -12.70
N ALA A 133 -7.39 -9.47 -14.00
CA ALA A 133 -8.39 -9.40 -15.05
C ALA A 133 -9.30 -10.66 -15.09
N ASP A 134 -8.84 -11.77 -14.52
CA ASP A 134 -9.68 -12.95 -14.31
C ASP A 134 -10.68 -12.71 -13.17
N GLU A 135 -11.95 -12.56 -13.53
CA GLU A 135 -13.04 -12.26 -12.59
C GLU A 135 -13.28 -13.35 -11.53
N ARG A 136 -12.72 -14.55 -11.68
CA ARG A 136 -12.80 -15.63 -10.70
C ARG A 136 -11.88 -15.35 -9.51
N LEU A 137 -10.88 -14.49 -9.69
CA LEU A 137 -10.01 -14.02 -8.61
C LEU A 137 -10.64 -12.85 -7.86
N ARG A 138 -10.41 -12.80 -6.57
CA ARG A 138 -10.72 -11.65 -5.72
C ARG A 138 -9.50 -10.72 -5.70
N SER A 139 -9.63 -9.59 -6.31
CA SER A 139 -8.66 -8.49 -6.25
C SER A 139 -9.25 -7.29 -5.49
N MET A 140 -8.41 -6.33 -5.17
CA MET A 140 -8.77 -5.16 -4.39
C MET A 140 -8.49 -3.88 -5.18
N PRO A 141 -9.51 -3.23 -5.78
CA PRO A 141 -9.33 -1.93 -6.39
C PRO A 141 -8.97 -0.87 -5.34
N LEU A 142 -8.28 0.19 -5.76
CA LEU A 142 -7.75 1.20 -4.86
C LEU A 142 -8.81 1.84 -3.96
N TRP A 143 -9.97 2.20 -4.52
CA TRP A 143 -11.04 2.82 -3.74
C TRP A 143 -11.54 1.92 -2.60
N GLU A 144 -11.54 0.60 -2.82
CA GLU A 144 -11.94 -0.39 -1.81
C GLU A 144 -10.83 -0.64 -0.79
N SER A 145 -9.55 -0.52 -1.18
CA SER A 145 -8.42 -0.62 -0.25
C SER A 145 -8.32 0.57 0.69
N TYR A 146 -8.61 1.76 0.18
CA TYR A 146 -8.59 2.99 0.97
C TYR A 146 -9.70 3.06 2.01
N GLU A 147 -10.89 2.61 1.65
CA GLU A 147 -12.06 2.58 2.53
C GLU A 147 -12.78 1.23 2.39
N PRO A 148 -12.27 0.16 3.06
CA PRO A 148 -12.79 -1.20 2.89
C PRO A 148 -14.26 -1.35 3.26
N ILE A 149 -14.72 -0.56 4.25
CA ILE A 149 -16.07 -0.63 4.80
C ILE A 149 -16.78 0.71 4.55
N PRO A 150 -17.97 0.71 3.95
CA PRO A 150 -18.73 1.93 3.76
C PRO A 150 -19.20 2.51 5.10
N LEU A 151 -19.27 3.83 5.20
CA LEU A 151 -19.90 4.51 6.34
C LEU A 151 -21.41 4.24 6.34
N SER A 152 -21.97 3.90 7.50
CA SER A 152 -23.38 3.50 7.65
C SER A 152 -24.37 4.62 7.28
N ASN A 153 -23.96 5.87 7.31
CA ASN A 153 -24.79 7.04 6.98
C ASN A 153 -24.65 7.52 5.53
N GLN A 154 -23.89 6.80 4.69
CA GLN A 154 -23.69 7.15 3.28
C GLN A 154 -24.49 6.21 2.38
N ALA A 155 -25.48 6.78 1.69
CA ALA A 155 -26.12 6.13 0.58
C ALA A 155 -25.29 6.31 -0.71
N ASN A 156 -25.44 5.41 -1.66
CA ASN A 156 -24.92 5.63 -3.01
C ASN A 156 -25.49 6.93 -3.58
N SER A 157 -24.72 7.57 -4.44
CA SER A 157 -25.18 8.74 -5.18
C SER A 157 -26.41 8.39 -6.04
N SER A 158 -27.11 9.41 -6.56
CA SER A 158 -28.32 9.21 -7.38
C SER A 158 -28.09 8.39 -8.65
N ASP A 159 -26.86 8.32 -9.13
CA ASP A 159 -26.41 7.51 -10.27
C ASP A 159 -25.93 6.09 -9.86
N GLY A 160 -26.02 5.73 -8.58
CA GLY A 160 -25.63 4.44 -8.04
C GLY A 160 -24.15 4.29 -7.76
N VAL A 161 -23.33 5.34 -7.95
CA VAL A 161 -21.88 5.30 -7.68
C VAL A 161 -21.61 5.28 -6.18
N ASP A 162 -20.70 4.40 -5.77
CA ASP A 162 -20.24 4.32 -4.37
C ASP A 162 -19.49 5.62 -3.98
N PRO A 163 -19.86 6.28 -2.87
CA PRO A 163 -19.18 7.50 -2.43
C PRO A 163 -17.68 7.35 -2.16
N ARG A 164 -17.21 6.13 -1.84
CA ARG A 164 -15.80 5.81 -1.66
C ARG A 164 -15.03 5.91 -2.98
N TYR A 165 -15.65 5.41 -4.07
CA TYR A 165 -15.11 5.56 -5.42
C TYR A 165 -14.94 7.03 -5.80
N THR A 166 -15.98 7.84 -5.56
CA THR A 166 -15.95 9.29 -5.87
C THR A 166 -14.83 10.01 -5.10
N ARG A 167 -14.61 9.67 -3.82
CA ARG A 167 -13.51 10.25 -3.03
C ARG A 167 -12.15 9.85 -3.58
N CYS A 168 -11.96 8.57 -3.90
CA CYS A 168 -10.73 8.06 -4.49
C CYS A 168 -10.45 8.72 -5.85
N ALA A 169 -11.46 8.87 -6.72
CA ALA A 169 -11.34 9.54 -8.01
C ALA A 169 -10.87 11.00 -7.86
N LYS A 170 -11.39 11.71 -6.86
CA LYS A 170 -10.97 13.08 -6.57
C LYS A 170 -9.53 13.15 -6.08
N GLU A 171 -9.10 12.22 -5.23
CA GLU A 171 -7.69 12.13 -4.79
C GLU A 171 -6.76 11.87 -6.00
N TRP A 172 -7.17 11.01 -6.92
CA TRP A 172 -6.44 10.74 -8.16
C TRP A 172 -6.33 11.97 -9.06
N GLU A 173 -7.41 12.71 -9.27
CA GLU A 173 -7.38 13.97 -10.04
C GLU A 173 -6.42 14.98 -9.42
N GLN A 174 -6.43 15.12 -8.10
CA GLN A 174 -5.52 16.01 -7.37
C GLN A 174 -4.06 15.57 -7.54
N MET A 175 -3.77 14.28 -7.45
CA MET A 175 -2.42 13.74 -7.65
C MET A 175 -1.92 14.04 -9.08
N GLN A 176 -2.75 13.84 -10.09
CA GLN A 176 -2.39 14.15 -11.48
C GLN A 176 -2.06 15.63 -11.69
N MET A 177 -2.80 16.54 -11.01
CA MET A 177 -2.56 17.97 -11.10
C MET A 177 -1.30 18.41 -10.33
N VAL A 178 -1.07 17.86 -9.16
CA VAL A 178 -0.04 18.35 -8.22
C VAL A 178 1.28 17.58 -8.37
N THR A 179 1.22 16.28 -8.67
CA THR A 179 2.41 15.43 -8.86
C THR A 179 2.30 14.54 -10.12
N PRO A 180 2.20 15.14 -11.31
CA PRO A 180 1.88 14.41 -12.55
C PRO A 180 2.86 13.28 -12.88
N HIS A 181 4.14 13.40 -12.54
CA HIS A 181 5.11 12.33 -12.80
C HIS A 181 4.97 11.16 -11.81
N VAL A 182 4.49 11.39 -10.56
CA VAL A 182 4.11 10.29 -9.66
C VAL A 182 2.96 9.50 -10.27
N ALA A 183 1.93 10.20 -10.75
CA ALA A 183 0.79 9.57 -11.39
C ALA A 183 1.18 8.68 -12.60
N LEU A 184 2.18 9.11 -13.38
CA LEU A 184 2.71 8.31 -14.49
C LEU A 184 3.59 7.14 -14.04
N MET A 185 4.33 7.28 -12.94
CA MET A 185 5.21 6.23 -12.40
C MET A 185 4.46 5.18 -11.60
N HIS A 186 3.38 5.59 -10.94
CA HIS A 186 2.52 4.75 -10.11
C HIS A 186 1.07 5.19 -10.25
N PRO A 187 0.33 4.68 -11.23
CA PRO A 187 -1.09 4.96 -11.39
C PRO A 187 -1.85 4.62 -10.12
N MET A 188 -2.74 5.52 -9.70
CA MET A 188 -3.55 5.41 -8.49
C MET A 188 -5.00 5.79 -8.81
N ASP A 189 -5.49 5.40 -10.00
CA ASP A 189 -6.89 5.54 -10.34
C ASP A 189 -7.76 4.59 -9.48
N PRO A 190 -9.05 4.90 -9.30
CA PRO A 190 -9.90 4.13 -8.40
C PRO A 190 -9.97 2.63 -8.70
N ASP A 191 -9.94 2.26 -9.97
CA ASP A 191 -10.08 0.86 -10.40
C ASP A 191 -8.74 0.12 -10.46
N HIS A 192 -7.63 0.83 -10.25
CA HIS A 192 -6.32 0.21 -10.16
C HIS A 192 -6.28 -0.86 -9.07
N VAL A 193 -5.87 -2.08 -9.41
CA VAL A 193 -5.74 -3.14 -8.40
C VAL A 193 -4.55 -2.85 -7.50
N HIS A 194 -4.83 -2.71 -6.21
CA HIS A 194 -3.88 -2.21 -5.22
C HIS A 194 -3.40 -3.31 -4.24
N GLU A 195 -2.46 -2.90 -3.40
CA GLU A 195 -1.73 -3.76 -2.47
C GLU A 195 -2.45 -3.91 -1.14
N GLU A 196 -2.46 -5.11 -0.58
CA GLU A 196 -3.06 -5.40 0.73
C GLU A 196 -2.31 -4.79 1.92
N ILE A 197 -1.13 -4.21 1.72
CA ILE A 197 -0.45 -3.42 2.77
C ILE A 197 -1.27 -2.21 3.21
N GLU A 198 -2.19 -1.72 2.37
CA GLU A 198 -3.17 -0.70 2.78
C GLU A 198 -4.05 -1.18 3.93
N LEU A 199 -4.40 -2.47 3.96
CA LEU A 199 -5.19 -3.06 5.03
C LEU A 199 -4.44 -3.17 6.36
N MET A 200 -3.11 -2.99 6.36
CA MET A 200 -2.28 -2.99 7.57
C MET A 200 -2.10 -1.58 8.16
N LEU A 201 -2.43 -0.52 7.40
CA LEU A 201 -2.32 0.86 7.85
C LEU A 201 -3.19 1.20 9.06
N PRO A 202 -4.41 0.66 9.24
CA PRO A 202 -5.18 0.85 10.46
C PRO A 202 -4.51 0.30 11.73
N ASP A 203 -3.51 -0.55 11.57
CA ASP A 203 -2.69 -1.09 12.67
C ASP A 203 -1.32 -0.38 12.82
N PHE A 204 -1.04 0.58 11.94
CA PHE A 204 0.23 1.32 11.89
C PHE A 204 1.47 0.43 11.91
N SER A 205 1.40 -0.71 11.23
CA SER A 205 2.53 -1.63 11.02
C SER A 205 2.57 -2.06 9.55
N SER A 206 2.84 -1.09 8.69
CA SER A 206 2.87 -1.26 7.24
C SER A 206 4.10 -0.60 6.63
N TYR A 207 4.79 -1.32 5.78
CA TYR A 207 5.87 -0.80 4.93
C TYR A 207 5.48 0.48 4.18
N ASN A 208 4.18 0.68 3.92
CA ASN A 208 3.68 1.85 3.21
C ASN A 208 3.96 3.17 3.95
N LEU A 209 4.15 3.15 5.27
CA LEU A 209 4.48 4.36 6.05
C LEU A 209 5.84 4.97 5.65
N GLU A 210 6.77 4.16 5.13
CA GLU A 210 8.07 4.63 4.61
C GLU A 210 7.95 5.36 3.26
N TRP A 211 6.87 5.12 2.50
CA TRP A 211 6.63 5.76 1.21
C TRP A 211 6.03 7.15 1.32
N VAL A 212 5.48 7.50 2.48
CA VAL A 212 4.77 8.78 2.68
C VAL A 212 5.50 9.76 3.59
N ALA A 213 6.56 9.31 4.28
CA ALA A 213 7.39 10.18 5.13
C ALA A 213 8.82 9.66 5.25
N ARG A 214 9.77 10.59 5.57
CA ARG A 214 11.11 10.23 6.01
C ARG A 214 11.01 9.73 7.45
N CYS A 215 11.13 8.43 7.68
CA CYS A 215 10.95 7.81 9.00
C CYS A 215 11.92 6.64 9.26
N PRO A 216 13.25 6.86 9.20
CA PRO A 216 14.23 5.80 9.40
C PRO A 216 14.20 5.15 10.79
N GLN A 217 13.84 5.90 11.86
CA GLN A 217 13.75 5.35 13.21
C GLN A 217 12.52 4.43 13.35
N TRP A 218 11.37 4.86 12.83
CA TRP A 218 10.19 4.02 12.78
C TRP A 218 10.43 2.76 11.95
N ARG A 219 11.11 2.87 10.80
CA ARG A 219 11.51 1.72 9.98
C ARG A 219 12.34 0.72 10.79
N ASP A 220 13.34 1.18 11.52
CA ASP A 220 14.21 0.31 12.32
C ASP A 220 13.44 -0.36 13.47
N TYR A 221 12.50 0.36 14.08
CA TYR A 221 11.55 -0.22 15.02
C TYR A 221 10.70 -1.29 14.35
N TYR A 222 10.03 -0.97 13.23
CA TYR A 222 9.20 -1.92 12.46
C TYR A 222 9.97 -3.21 12.13
N LEU A 223 11.20 -3.10 11.66
CA LEU A 223 12.05 -4.24 11.32
C LEU A 223 12.49 -5.07 12.54
N SER A 224 12.46 -4.51 13.73
CA SER A 224 12.81 -5.19 14.98
C SER A 224 11.64 -5.97 15.59
N GLN A 225 10.42 -5.75 15.12
CA GLN A 225 9.21 -6.36 15.69
C GLN A 225 8.80 -7.65 14.95
N ASP A 226 8.18 -8.59 15.67
CA ASP A 226 7.47 -9.71 15.04
C ASP A 226 6.24 -9.18 14.30
N GLN A 227 6.22 -9.35 13.00
CA GLN A 227 5.12 -8.90 12.15
C GLN A 227 3.94 -9.89 12.09
N THR A 228 4.05 -11.05 12.72
CA THR A 228 2.99 -12.07 12.72
C THR A 228 1.62 -11.52 13.16
N PRO A 229 1.48 -10.78 14.27
CA PRO A 229 0.17 -10.25 14.69
C PRO A 229 -0.45 -9.29 13.67
N HIS A 230 0.40 -8.54 12.94
CA HIS A 230 -0.04 -7.58 11.92
C HIS A 230 -0.49 -8.28 10.64
N TYR A 231 0.13 -9.41 10.30
CA TYR A 231 -0.34 -10.30 9.22
C TYR A 231 -1.66 -10.99 9.58
N GLU A 232 -1.86 -11.38 10.84
CA GLU A 232 -3.14 -11.89 11.34
C GLU A 232 -4.24 -10.82 11.29
N TYR A 233 -3.90 -9.55 11.57
CA TYR A 233 -4.81 -8.42 11.37
C TYR A 233 -5.18 -8.25 9.89
N MET A 234 -4.19 -8.23 8.98
CA MET A 234 -4.43 -8.18 7.53
C MET A 234 -5.30 -9.34 7.05
N HIS A 235 -5.06 -10.56 7.54
CA HIS A 235 -5.88 -11.73 7.23
C HIS A 235 -7.34 -11.53 7.67
N THR A 236 -7.56 -10.93 8.84
CA THR A 236 -8.90 -10.57 9.31
C THR A 236 -9.56 -9.54 8.39
N MET A 237 -8.80 -8.54 7.91
CA MET A 237 -9.29 -7.56 6.94
C MET A 237 -9.68 -8.21 5.60
N LEU A 238 -8.93 -9.19 5.11
CA LEU A 238 -9.29 -9.95 3.92
C LEU A 238 -10.59 -10.74 4.11
N LYS A 239 -10.84 -11.30 5.30
CA LYS A 239 -12.12 -11.94 5.64
C LYS A 239 -13.27 -10.93 5.62
N VAL A 240 -13.08 -9.74 6.19
CA VAL A 240 -14.04 -8.63 6.14
C VAL A 240 -14.38 -8.28 4.68
N MET A 241 -13.38 -8.12 3.83
CA MET A 241 -13.60 -7.80 2.42
C MET A 241 -14.25 -8.95 1.64
N THR A 242 -13.95 -10.18 2.00
CA THR A 242 -14.63 -11.37 1.44
C THR A 242 -16.11 -11.41 1.85
N PHE A 243 -16.42 -11.08 3.11
CA PHE A 243 -17.81 -10.98 3.58
C PHE A 243 -18.60 -9.93 2.80
N LEU A 244 -18.02 -8.76 2.57
CA LEU A 244 -18.67 -7.65 1.87
C LEU A 244 -18.80 -7.89 0.36
N ARG A 245 -17.81 -8.54 -0.27
CA ARG A 245 -17.83 -8.88 -1.71
C ARG A 245 -17.20 -10.26 -1.92
N PRO A 246 -18.01 -11.33 -1.85
CA PRO A 246 -17.51 -12.70 -1.98
C PRO A 246 -16.89 -12.99 -3.34
N ARG A 247 -15.80 -13.74 -3.33
CA ARG A 247 -15.12 -14.39 -4.47
C ARG A 247 -14.36 -15.62 -3.96
N ASN A 248 -13.93 -16.48 -4.87
CA ASN A 248 -13.39 -17.77 -4.49
C ASN A 248 -11.93 -17.75 -4.05
N ARG A 249 -11.06 -16.97 -4.69
CA ARG A 249 -9.62 -17.00 -4.46
C ARG A 249 -9.01 -15.62 -4.53
N TRP A 250 -8.22 -15.25 -3.53
CA TRP A 250 -7.52 -13.97 -3.53
C TRP A 250 -6.28 -13.98 -4.40
N ILE A 251 -6.05 -12.83 -5.08
CA ILE A 251 -4.76 -12.46 -5.63
C ILE A 251 -4.28 -11.20 -4.89
N LEU A 252 -3.06 -11.28 -4.36
CA LEU A 252 -2.46 -10.30 -3.47
C LEU A 252 -1.07 -9.90 -3.98
N LYS A 253 -0.57 -8.73 -3.57
CA LYS A 253 0.77 -8.29 -3.92
C LYS A 253 1.29 -7.23 -2.97
N SER A 254 2.45 -7.47 -2.35
CA SER A 254 3.18 -6.42 -1.65
C SER A 254 4.69 -6.65 -1.64
N PRO A 255 5.51 -5.59 -1.79
CA PRO A 255 6.94 -5.66 -1.54
C PRO A 255 7.29 -6.01 -0.08
N GLN A 256 6.43 -5.65 0.88
CA GLN A 256 6.61 -5.98 2.30
C GLN A 256 6.80 -7.48 2.54
N HIS A 257 6.12 -8.32 1.77
CA HIS A 257 6.22 -9.77 1.92
C HIS A 257 7.62 -10.30 1.66
N PHE A 258 8.42 -9.58 0.88
CA PHE A 258 9.79 -9.98 0.54
C PHE A 258 10.71 -10.04 1.77
N GLU A 259 10.43 -9.25 2.80
CA GLU A 259 11.15 -9.26 4.07
C GLU A 259 10.39 -9.96 5.21
N GLN A 260 9.14 -10.35 4.98
CA GLN A 260 8.25 -10.94 5.97
C GLN A 260 7.75 -12.33 5.55
N ILE A 261 8.60 -13.12 4.91
CA ILE A 261 8.26 -14.47 4.42
C ILE A 261 7.78 -15.37 5.57
N GLY A 262 8.40 -15.29 6.74
CA GLY A 262 7.98 -16.07 7.91
C GLY A 262 6.55 -15.78 8.35
N PRO A 263 6.19 -14.54 8.70
CA PRO A 263 4.81 -14.14 9.00
C PRO A 263 3.83 -14.46 7.87
N LEU A 264 4.23 -14.23 6.61
CA LEU A 264 3.41 -14.53 5.42
C LEU A 264 3.03 -16.01 5.36
N MET A 265 4.03 -16.90 5.40
CA MET A 265 3.81 -18.36 5.28
C MET A 265 3.11 -18.96 6.50
N LYS A 266 3.26 -18.34 7.69
CA LYS A 266 2.52 -18.72 8.88
C LYS A 266 1.02 -18.38 8.74
N THR A 267 0.71 -17.24 8.14
CA THR A 267 -0.66 -16.75 7.95
C THR A 267 -1.36 -17.43 6.76
N PHE A 268 -0.62 -17.70 5.68
CA PHE A 268 -1.12 -18.32 4.44
C PHE A 268 -0.30 -19.54 4.07
N PRO A 269 -0.42 -20.66 4.83
CA PRO A 269 0.43 -21.83 4.65
C PRO A 269 0.21 -22.58 3.32
N ASP A 270 -0.91 -22.32 2.66
CA ASP A 270 -1.31 -22.91 1.38
C ASP A 270 -1.19 -21.95 0.19
N ALA A 271 -0.58 -20.77 0.39
CA ALA A 271 -0.42 -19.76 -0.65
C ALA A 271 0.46 -20.23 -1.82
N THR A 272 0.13 -19.77 -3.02
CA THR A 272 1.05 -19.80 -4.17
C THR A 272 1.83 -18.49 -4.20
N ILE A 273 3.14 -18.56 -4.02
CA ILE A 273 4.04 -17.40 -4.02
C ILE A 273 4.61 -17.19 -5.41
N VAL A 274 4.33 -16.05 -6.02
CA VAL A 274 4.89 -15.62 -7.31
C VAL A 274 5.97 -14.57 -7.03
N MET A 275 7.24 -14.98 -7.14
CA MET A 275 8.37 -14.14 -6.75
C MET A 275 8.99 -13.45 -7.95
N THR A 276 8.98 -12.12 -7.98
CA THR A 276 9.55 -11.34 -9.08
C THR A 276 11.00 -10.94 -8.81
N HIS A 277 11.83 -10.98 -9.87
CA HIS A 277 13.25 -10.66 -9.82
C HIS A 277 13.63 -9.61 -10.85
N ARG A 278 14.35 -8.59 -10.41
CA ARG A 278 14.91 -7.53 -11.25
C ARG A 278 16.24 -7.08 -10.69
N ASP A 279 17.10 -6.51 -11.55
CA ASP A 279 18.35 -5.87 -11.13
C ASP A 279 18.12 -4.83 -10.02
N PRO A 280 18.73 -5.00 -8.82
CA PRO A 280 18.49 -4.13 -7.68
C PRO A 280 18.97 -2.68 -7.93
N VAL A 281 19.98 -2.46 -8.77
CA VAL A 281 20.44 -1.10 -9.13
C VAL A 281 19.32 -0.35 -9.86
N SER A 282 18.67 -1.00 -10.81
CA SER A 282 17.51 -0.43 -11.52
C SER A 282 16.33 -0.15 -10.58
N VAL A 283 16.14 -1.01 -9.58
CA VAL A 283 15.09 -0.84 -8.54
C VAL A 283 15.38 0.40 -7.69
N ILE A 284 16.61 0.54 -7.17
CA ILE A 284 17.05 1.68 -6.36
C ILE A 284 16.86 2.99 -7.13
N GLN A 285 17.35 3.06 -8.37
CA GLN A 285 17.20 4.24 -9.22
C GLN A 285 15.74 4.63 -9.42
N SER A 286 14.86 3.66 -9.67
CA SER A 286 13.43 3.91 -9.90
C SER A 286 12.72 4.37 -8.62
N ALA A 287 12.99 3.73 -7.48
CA ALA A 287 12.40 4.09 -6.19
C ALA A 287 12.87 5.48 -5.73
N ALA A 288 14.19 5.72 -5.74
CA ALA A 288 14.76 7.00 -5.34
C ALA A 288 14.25 8.15 -6.23
N THR A 289 14.16 7.95 -7.55
CA THR A 289 13.63 8.96 -8.47
C THR A 289 12.18 9.32 -8.14
N MET A 290 11.33 8.32 -7.94
CA MET A 290 9.91 8.54 -7.63
C MET A 290 9.74 9.28 -6.30
N MET A 291 10.47 8.85 -5.26
CA MET A 291 10.37 9.44 -3.93
C MET A 291 10.96 10.85 -3.87
N THR A 292 12.09 11.08 -4.53
CA THR A 292 12.67 12.44 -4.65
C THR A 292 11.70 13.39 -5.37
N TYR A 293 11.05 12.92 -6.43
CA TYR A 293 10.06 13.74 -7.12
C TYR A 293 8.83 14.03 -6.25
N ALA A 294 8.28 13.03 -5.55
CA ALA A 294 7.13 13.17 -4.67
C ALA A 294 7.42 14.13 -3.49
N ALA A 295 8.66 14.15 -3.01
CA ALA A 295 9.11 14.97 -1.90
C ALA A 295 8.87 16.47 -2.10
N ARG A 296 8.78 16.96 -3.36
CA ARG A 296 8.53 18.37 -3.67
C ARG A 296 7.25 18.95 -3.04
N MET A 297 6.28 18.12 -2.70
CA MET A 297 5.05 18.56 -2.02
C MET A 297 5.04 18.29 -0.52
N ALA A 298 6.05 17.57 -0.02
CA ALA A 298 6.11 17.20 1.39
C ALA A 298 7.22 17.90 2.17
N TYR A 299 8.28 18.39 1.47
CA TYR A 299 9.49 18.95 2.10
C TYR A 299 9.94 20.25 1.42
N ARG A 300 10.56 21.15 2.20
CA ARG A 300 11.14 22.42 1.70
C ARG A 300 12.37 22.16 0.88
N THR A 301 13.27 21.32 1.42
CA THR A 301 14.54 20.98 0.81
C THR A 301 14.51 19.56 0.26
N ILE A 302 14.93 19.41 -0.99
CA ILE A 302 14.99 18.11 -1.64
C ILE A 302 16.46 17.71 -1.80
N ASP A 303 16.83 16.63 -1.13
CA ASP A 303 18.15 16.00 -1.26
C ASP A 303 18.02 14.64 -1.98
N PRO A 304 18.33 14.57 -3.29
CA PRO A 304 18.33 13.30 -4.00
C PRO A 304 19.32 12.27 -3.43
N GLY A 305 20.43 12.74 -2.86
CA GLY A 305 21.43 11.88 -2.22
C GLY A 305 20.84 11.10 -1.05
N TRP A 306 20.09 11.77 -0.18
CA TRP A 306 19.40 11.13 0.94
C TRP A 306 18.46 9.99 0.45
N TYR A 307 17.71 10.20 -0.63
CA TYR A 307 16.80 9.16 -1.15
C TYR A 307 17.55 8.00 -1.77
N ILE A 308 18.70 8.25 -2.44
CA ILE A 308 19.54 7.19 -3.00
C ILE A 308 20.11 6.33 -1.86
N ASP A 309 20.67 6.96 -0.83
CA ASP A 309 21.26 6.27 0.31
C ASP A 309 20.22 5.47 1.08
N TYR A 310 19.06 6.09 1.38
CA TYR A 310 17.94 5.44 2.07
C TYR A 310 17.45 4.21 1.32
N TRP A 311 17.17 4.34 0.02
CA TRP A 311 16.63 3.23 -0.77
C TRP A 311 17.70 2.17 -1.10
N THR A 312 18.98 2.52 -1.11
CA THR A 312 20.07 1.53 -1.21
C THR A 312 20.08 0.64 0.03
N ASP A 313 20.14 1.23 1.22
CA ASP A 313 20.07 0.51 2.49
C ASP A 313 18.76 -0.30 2.61
N ARG A 314 17.65 0.26 2.18
CA ARG A 314 16.34 -0.39 2.26
C ARG A 314 16.21 -1.61 1.36
N ILE A 315 16.70 -1.52 0.13
CA ILE A 315 16.71 -2.65 -0.82
C ILE A 315 17.67 -3.74 -0.36
N GLU A 316 18.82 -3.37 0.21
CA GLU A 316 19.75 -4.34 0.83
C GLU A 316 19.06 -5.11 1.98
N LYS A 317 18.34 -4.42 2.86
CA LYS A 317 17.59 -5.07 3.96
C LYS A 317 16.50 -6.02 3.44
N LEU A 318 15.73 -5.61 2.44
CA LEU A 318 14.72 -6.46 1.80
C LEU A 318 15.34 -7.73 1.20
N LEU A 319 16.44 -7.59 0.45
CA LEU A 319 17.14 -8.73 -0.16
C LEU A 319 17.75 -9.66 0.89
N THR A 320 18.38 -9.09 1.92
CA THR A 320 18.99 -9.86 3.00
C THR A 320 17.95 -10.69 3.75
N ALA A 321 16.80 -10.09 4.07
CA ALA A 321 15.70 -10.79 4.71
C ALA A 321 15.12 -11.89 3.81
N ALA A 322 14.91 -11.59 2.53
CA ALA A 322 14.41 -12.57 1.57
C ALA A 322 15.35 -13.78 1.43
N VAL A 323 16.66 -13.54 1.29
CA VAL A 323 17.67 -14.63 1.20
C VAL A 323 17.68 -15.48 2.47
N ARG A 324 17.61 -14.83 3.64
CA ARG A 324 17.55 -15.53 4.94
C ARG A 324 16.35 -16.47 5.01
N ASP A 325 15.17 -15.99 4.60
CA ASP A 325 13.89 -16.66 4.88
C ASP A 325 13.32 -17.44 3.68
N LEU A 326 13.96 -17.39 2.51
CA LEU A 326 13.50 -18.04 1.29
C LEU A 326 13.20 -19.54 1.47
N HIS A 327 13.96 -20.21 2.34
CA HIS A 327 13.81 -21.62 2.66
C HIS A 327 12.48 -21.97 3.37
N LEU A 328 11.77 -20.97 3.91
CA LEU A 328 10.46 -21.12 4.55
C LEU A 328 9.32 -21.33 3.53
N ILE A 329 9.55 -21.00 2.25
CA ILE A 329 8.58 -21.25 1.19
C ILE A 329 8.81 -22.66 0.64
N PRO A 330 7.84 -23.58 0.73
CA PRO A 330 7.95 -24.90 0.13
C PRO A 330 8.20 -24.81 -1.38
N ALA A 331 9.07 -25.67 -1.91
CA ALA A 331 9.47 -25.64 -3.32
C ALA A 331 8.28 -25.75 -4.29
N GLY A 332 7.22 -26.46 -3.91
CA GLY A 332 6.00 -26.60 -4.72
C GLY A 332 5.03 -25.38 -4.63
N GLN A 333 5.36 -24.38 -3.82
CA GLN A 333 4.52 -23.18 -3.62
C GLN A 333 5.16 -21.90 -4.18
N ARG A 334 6.40 -21.97 -4.74
CA ARG A 334 7.10 -20.80 -5.28
C ARG A 334 7.29 -20.91 -6.78
N PHE A 335 6.91 -19.85 -7.48
CA PHE A 335 7.16 -19.64 -8.89
C PHE A 335 7.96 -18.36 -9.09
N ASP A 336 9.12 -18.45 -9.73
CA ASP A 336 10.02 -17.31 -9.94
C ASP A 336 9.78 -16.65 -11.31
N VAL A 337 9.58 -15.32 -11.32
CA VAL A 337 9.34 -14.49 -12.50
C VAL A 337 10.48 -13.50 -12.67
N ARG A 338 11.25 -13.62 -13.75
CA ARG A 338 12.25 -12.62 -14.11
C ARG A 338 11.59 -11.47 -14.85
N PHE A 339 11.92 -10.26 -14.47
CA PHE A 339 11.35 -9.05 -15.06
C PHE A 339 11.48 -9.01 -16.58
N ASP A 340 12.68 -9.30 -17.12
CA ASP A 340 12.95 -9.24 -18.55
C ASP A 340 12.15 -10.30 -19.33
N ASP A 341 12.00 -11.51 -18.78
CA ASP A 341 11.20 -12.58 -19.37
C ASP A 341 9.71 -12.18 -19.42
N PHE A 342 9.21 -11.60 -18.34
CA PHE A 342 7.82 -11.11 -18.26
C PHE A 342 7.57 -9.96 -19.26
N MET A 343 8.48 -9.00 -19.33
CA MET A 343 8.33 -7.86 -20.25
C MET A 343 8.51 -8.23 -21.72
N SER A 344 9.09 -9.40 -22.02
CA SER A 344 9.25 -9.89 -23.39
C SER A 344 8.02 -10.63 -23.91
N ASP A 345 7.29 -11.32 -23.03
CA ASP A 345 6.11 -12.15 -23.35
C ASP A 345 5.23 -12.29 -22.10
N ASP A 346 4.40 -11.29 -21.85
CA ASP A 346 3.53 -11.23 -20.67
C ASP A 346 2.46 -12.30 -20.70
N GLN A 347 1.84 -12.58 -21.86
CA GLN A 347 0.81 -13.64 -21.98
C GLN A 347 1.36 -15.02 -21.59
N LYS A 348 2.51 -15.39 -22.13
CA LYS A 348 3.14 -16.68 -21.80
C LYS A 348 3.49 -16.75 -20.31
N MET A 349 3.88 -15.66 -19.71
CA MET A 349 4.17 -15.64 -18.27
C MET A 349 2.90 -15.81 -17.43
N ILE A 350 1.80 -15.18 -17.83
CA ILE A 350 0.47 -15.32 -17.19
C ILE A 350 0.04 -16.79 -17.22
N ASP A 351 0.09 -17.43 -18.40
CA ASP A 351 -0.29 -18.83 -18.57
C ASP A 351 0.50 -19.72 -17.61
N ARG A 352 1.82 -19.51 -17.52
CA ARG A 352 2.70 -20.29 -16.62
C ARG A 352 2.39 -20.06 -15.14
N VAL A 353 2.06 -18.83 -14.75
CA VAL A 353 1.69 -18.50 -13.36
C VAL A 353 0.37 -19.21 -13.01
N PHE A 354 -0.62 -19.14 -13.89
CA PHE A 354 -1.92 -19.80 -13.66
C PHE A 354 -1.80 -21.32 -13.63
N ASP A 355 -1.05 -21.91 -14.55
CA ASP A 355 -0.78 -23.35 -14.54
C ASP A 355 -0.13 -23.79 -13.23
N PHE A 356 0.91 -23.06 -12.78
CA PHE A 356 1.59 -23.36 -11.52
C PHE A 356 0.65 -23.21 -10.31
N ALA A 357 -0.19 -22.16 -10.32
CA ALA A 357 -1.16 -21.91 -9.26
C ALA A 357 -2.32 -22.92 -9.26
N GLY A 358 -2.41 -23.81 -10.24
CA GLY A 358 -3.56 -24.69 -10.43
C GLY A 358 -4.86 -23.90 -10.65
N HIS A 359 -4.76 -22.81 -11.41
CA HIS A 359 -5.85 -21.94 -11.82
C HIS A 359 -5.96 -22.01 -13.33
N SER A 360 -6.73 -22.99 -13.83
CA SER A 360 -6.87 -23.22 -15.29
C SER A 360 -7.54 -22.01 -15.93
N LEU A 361 -6.96 -21.53 -17.03
CA LEU A 361 -7.65 -20.63 -17.95
C LEU A 361 -8.69 -21.47 -18.70
N ASP A 362 -9.96 -21.22 -18.46
CA ASP A 362 -11.03 -21.75 -19.33
C ASP A 362 -11.00 -20.96 -20.64
N GLU A 363 -11.44 -21.57 -21.76
CA GLU A 363 -11.45 -20.95 -23.10
C GLU A 363 -12.27 -19.64 -23.22
N HIS A 364 -12.83 -19.15 -22.11
CA HIS A 364 -13.66 -17.94 -22.00
C HIS A 364 -13.12 -16.91 -20.99
N ALA A 365 -11.90 -17.05 -20.49
CA ALA A 365 -11.27 -16.10 -19.56
C ALA A 365 -10.45 -15.01 -20.30
#